data_b3c7b8f8cc40bb67e101d17b84572dd5
#
_entry.id   b3c7b8f8cc40bb67e101d17b84572dd5
#
_cell.length_a   1.000
_cell.length_b   1.000
_cell.length_c   1.000
_cell.angle_alpha   90.00
_cell.angle_beta   90.00
_cell.angle_gamma   90.00
#
_symmetry.space_group_name_H-M   'P 1'
#
loop_
_entity.id
_entity.type
_entity.pdbx_description
1 polymer ?
#
loop_
_entity_poly.entity_id
_entity_poly.type
_entity_poly.pdbx_seq_one_letter_code
_entity_poly.pdbx_strand_id
1 'polypeptide(L)'
;MRLLSRLLLCAPLMIAQALAAEPAVSQTTPTERGRALADKHCARCHAVGLTGTSPMSLAPSFRDLSQRYPIETLAEALAEGIVTGHPAMPKFTFHPREIDALLTYIDSLSPLREPRVPKR
;
A
#
# COMPACT_ATOMS: atom_id res chain seq x y z
N MET A 1 7.47 49.75 66.56
CA MET A 1 7.18 48.30 66.65
C MET A 1 5.86 48.00 66.00
N ARG A 2 5.83 47.67 64.70
CA ARG A 2 4.64 47.13 64.03
C ARG A 2 5.17 46.30 62.83
N LEU A 3 5.20 45.01 63.03
CA LEU A 3 5.52 44.00 62.01
C LEU A 3 4.32 43.88 61.04
N LEU A 4 4.48 44.31 59.82
CA LEU A 4 3.52 44.07 58.78
C LEU A 4 3.96 42.83 57.99
N SER A 5 3.28 41.72 58.31
CA SER A 5 3.36 40.44 57.61
C SER A 5 2.79 40.62 56.19
N ARG A 6 3.64 40.51 55.19
CA ARG A 6 3.22 40.44 53.78
C ARG A 6 3.00 38.98 53.40
N LEU A 7 1.75 38.55 53.42
CA LEU A 7 1.36 37.28 52.80
C LEU A 7 1.43 37.47 51.26
N LEU A 8 2.43 36.85 50.66
CA LEU A 8 2.49 36.66 49.21
C LEU A 8 1.57 35.50 48.85
N LEU A 9 0.40 35.78 48.28
CA LEU A 9 -0.45 34.80 47.62
C LEU A 9 0.27 34.35 46.33
N CYS A 10 0.89 33.18 46.32
CA CYS A 10 1.28 32.48 45.13
C CYS A 10 0.03 31.83 44.53
N ALA A 11 -0.54 32.39 43.49
CA ALA A 11 -1.56 31.74 42.68
C ALA A 11 -0.86 30.78 41.70
N PRO A 12 -1.19 29.47 41.71
CA PRO A 12 -0.68 28.57 40.68
C PRO A 12 -1.39 28.84 39.36
N LEU A 13 -0.65 29.33 38.37
CA LEU A 13 -1.09 29.45 36.99
C LEU A 13 -1.20 28.04 36.38
N MET A 14 -2.41 27.48 36.38
CA MET A 14 -2.73 26.24 35.70
C MET A 14 -2.72 26.50 34.19
N ILE A 15 -1.58 26.23 33.56
CA ILE A 15 -1.47 26.20 32.09
C ILE A 15 -2.14 24.91 31.62
N ALA A 16 -3.38 25.04 31.17
CA ALA A 16 -4.07 23.96 30.47
C ALA A 16 -3.36 23.74 29.12
N GLN A 17 -2.50 22.72 29.04
CA GLN A 17 -1.92 22.24 27.77
C GLN A 17 -3.04 21.52 27.03
N ALA A 18 -3.65 22.21 26.06
CA ALA A 18 -4.49 21.56 25.07
C ALA A 18 -3.60 20.63 24.22
N LEU A 19 -3.68 19.32 24.46
CA LEU A 19 -3.12 18.33 23.54
C LEU A 19 -3.88 18.47 22.21
N ALA A 20 -3.30 19.18 21.28
CA ALA A 20 -3.72 19.13 19.89
C ALA A 20 -3.42 17.71 19.40
N ALA A 21 -4.45 16.86 19.29
CA ALA A 21 -4.34 15.59 18.62
C ALA A 21 -4.07 15.88 17.13
N GLU A 22 -2.83 15.74 16.70
CA GLU A 22 -2.50 15.78 15.28
C GLU A 22 -3.27 14.67 14.56
N PRO A 23 -3.93 14.97 13.41
CA PRO A 23 -4.61 13.94 12.64
C PRO A 23 -3.55 12.93 12.21
N ALA A 24 -3.67 11.68 12.67
CA ALA A 24 -2.83 10.58 12.21
C ALA A 24 -3.01 10.47 10.69
N VAL A 25 -2.00 10.87 9.94
CA VAL A 25 -1.94 10.66 8.50
C VAL A 25 -1.97 9.15 8.30
N SER A 26 -3.12 8.64 7.87
CA SER A 26 -3.31 7.23 7.56
C SER A 26 -2.34 6.86 6.44
N GLN A 27 -1.24 6.20 6.79
CA GLN A 27 -0.25 5.79 5.81
C GLN A 27 -0.84 4.63 5.00
N THR A 28 -1.13 4.90 3.73
CA THR A 28 -1.58 3.90 2.78
C THR A 28 -0.61 2.72 2.76
N THR A 29 -1.12 1.52 3.00
CA THR A 29 -0.30 0.30 3.03
C THR A 29 0.26 -0.02 1.64
N PRO A 30 1.36 -0.81 1.55
CA PRO A 30 1.86 -1.28 0.25
C PRO A 30 0.79 -2.00 -0.57
N THR A 31 -0.05 -2.83 0.06
CA THR A 31 -1.15 -3.54 -0.61
C THR A 31 -2.19 -2.59 -1.19
N GLU A 32 -2.59 -1.55 -0.45
CA GLU A 32 -3.54 -0.54 -0.94
C GLU A 32 -2.95 0.27 -2.10
N ARG A 33 -1.68 0.65 -2.03
CA ARG A 33 -0.98 1.31 -3.14
C ARG A 33 -0.91 0.40 -4.36
N GLY A 34 -0.57 -0.87 -4.17
CA GLY A 34 -0.53 -1.87 -5.24
C GLY A 34 -1.89 -2.06 -5.89
N ARG A 35 -2.97 -2.10 -5.10
CA ARG A 35 -4.33 -2.16 -5.61
C ARG A 35 -4.67 -0.94 -6.47
N ALA A 36 -4.37 0.26 -6.00
CA ALA A 36 -4.61 1.49 -6.75
C ALA A 36 -3.85 1.51 -8.09
N LEU A 37 -2.61 1.01 -8.12
CA LEU A 37 -1.84 0.86 -9.36
C LEU A 37 -2.48 -0.16 -10.30
N ALA A 38 -2.93 -1.32 -9.78
CA ALA A 38 -3.61 -2.35 -10.55
C ALA A 38 -4.93 -1.82 -11.15
N ASP A 39 -5.74 -1.16 -10.35
CA ASP A 39 -7.01 -0.56 -10.81
C ASP A 39 -6.77 0.48 -11.93
N LYS A 40 -5.76 1.31 -11.77
CA LYS A 40 -5.45 2.38 -12.72
C LYS A 40 -4.86 1.88 -14.05
N HIS A 41 -3.97 0.90 -13.99
CA HIS A 41 -3.15 0.52 -15.14
C HIS A 41 -3.52 -0.82 -15.77
N CYS A 42 -4.14 -1.73 -15.01
CA CYS A 42 -4.29 -3.13 -15.41
C CYS A 42 -5.77 -3.55 -15.55
N ALA A 43 -6.69 -2.92 -14.81
CA ALA A 43 -8.10 -3.33 -14.74
C ALA A 43 -8.83 -3.28 -16.07
N ARG A 44 -8.33 -2.51 -17.04
CA ARG A 44 -8.92 -2.45 -18.39
C ARG A 44 -8.86 -3.80 -19.12
N CYS A 45 -7.88 -4.62 -18.81
CA CYS A 45 -7.67 -5.91 -19.46
C CYS A 45 -7.72 -7.09 -18.49
N HIS A 46 -7.28 -6.93 -17.26
CA HIS A 46 -7.18 -7.97 -16.25
C HIS A 46 -8.27 -7.86 -15.18
N ALA A 47 -8.76 -8.99 -14.69
CA ALA A 47 -9.46 -9.04 -13.42
C ALA A 47 -8.43 -8.86 -12.29
N VAL A 48 -8.44 -7.68 -11.68
CA VAL A 48 -7.44 -7.30 -10.69
C VAL A 48 -7.85 -7.62 -9.24
N GLY A 49 -9.06 -8.15 -9.02
CA GLY A 49 -9.58 -8.50 -7.69
C GLY A 49 -9.64 -10.00 -7.44
N LEU A 50 -10.20 -10.34 -6.26
CA LEU A 50 -10.42 -11.74 -5.84
C LEU A 50 -11.45 -12.47 -6.69
N THR A 51 -12.35 -11.74 -7.33
CA THR A 51 -13.47 -12.28 -8.11
C THR A 51 -13.56 -11.63 -9.47
N GLY A 52 -14.45 -12.12 -10.31
CA GLY A 52 -14.71 -11.60 -11.66
C GLY A 52 -13.83 -12.23 -12.73
N THR A 53 -14.15 -11.92 -13.98
CA THR A 53 -13.43 -12.35 -15.17
C THR A 53 -12.69 -11.19 -15.79
N SER A 54 -11.56 -11.45 -16.43
CA SER A 54 -10.80 -10.42 -17.14
C SER A 54 -11.62 -9.87 -18.31
N PRO A 55 -11.73 -8.54 -18.46
CA PRO A 55 -12.39 -7.94 -19.62
C PRO A 55 -11.80 -8.41 -20.95
N MET A 56 -10.49 -8.62 -20.99
CA MET A 56 -9.81 -9.27 -22.11
C MET A 56 -9.65 -10.75 -21.81
N SER A 57 -10.27 -11.62 -22.58
CA SER A 57 -10.32 -13.07 -22.32
C SER A 57 -8.94 -13.74 -22.27
N LEU A 58 -7.94 -13.22 -22.99
CA LEU A 58 -6.57 -13.73 -22.99
C LEU A 58 -5.72 -13.18 -21.83
N ALA A 59 -6.16 -12.14 -21.14
CA ALA A 59 -5.45 -11.59 -20.01
C ALA A 59 -5.73 -12.41 -18.74
N PRO A 60 -4.72 -13.02 -18.10
CA PRO A 60 -4.94 -13.78 -16.88
C PRO A 60 -5.44 -12.89 -15.75
N SER A 61 -6.28 -13.42 -14.88
CA SER A 61 -6.66 -12.73 -13.65
C SER A 61 -5.45 -12.62 -12.70
N PHE A 62 -5.37 -11.56 -11.91
CA PHE A 62 -4.24 -11.35 -11.00
C PHE A 62 -4.13 -12.45 -9.94
N ARG A 63 -5.26 -12.98 -9.44
CA ARG A 63 -5.26 -14.10 -8.50
C ARG A 63 -4.65 -15.40 -9.07
N ASP A 64 -4.61 -15.54 -10.41
CA ASP A 64 -4.08 -16.73 -11.07
C ASP A 64 -2.60 -16.57 -11.46
N LEU A 65 -2.04 -15.34 -11.38
CA LEU A 65 -0.65 -15.07 -11.77
C LEU A 65 0.34 -15.82 -10.89
N SER A 66 0.13 -15.86 -9.59
CA SER A 66 1.01 -16.57 -8.64
C SER A 66 1.04 -18.08 -8.84
N GLN A 67 0.02 -18.64 -9.50
CA GLN A 67 -0.03 -20.06 -9.86
C GLN A 67 0.71 -20.35 -11.16
N ARG A 68 0.90 -19.35 -12.01
CA ARG A 68 1.53 -19.47 -13.32
C ARG A 68 3.01 -19.11 -13.28
N TYR A 69 3.36 -18.12 -12.45
CA TYR A 69 4.72 -17.56 -12.38
C TYR A 69 5.10 -17.27 -10.94
N PRO A 70 6.37 -17.45 -10.56
CA PRO A 70 6.90 -16.84 -9.35
C PRO A 70 6.69 -15.31 -9.45
N ILE A 71 5.99 -14.72 -8.49
CA ILE A 71 5.61 -13.29 -8.56
C ILE A 71 6.85 -12.39 -8.65
N GLU A 72 7.95 -12.80 -8.05
CA GLU A 72 9.22 -12.06 -8.06
C GLU A 72 9.79 -11.90 -9.49
N THR A 73 9.51 -12.83 -10.40
CA THR A 73 9.99 -12.74 -11.80
C THR A 73 9.31 -11.63 -12.59
N LEU A 74 8.17 -11.12 -12.10
CA LEU A 74 7.50 -10.00 -12.72
C LEU A 74 8.18 -8.66 -12.41
N ALA A 75 9.03 -8.57 -11.39
CA ALA A 75 9.68 -7.33 -10.98
C ALA A 75 10.53 -6.75 -12.10
N GLU A 76 11.40 -7.56 -12.69
CA GLU A 76 12.28 -7.16 -13.77
C GLU A 76 11.48 -6.74 -15.01
N ALA A 77 10.49 -7.54 -15.38
CA ALA A 77 9.61 -7.23 -16.49
C ALA A 77 8.86 -5.90 -16.31
N LEU A 78 8.41 -5.58 -15.09
CA LEU A 78 7.73 -4.32 -14.78
C LEU A 78 8.70 -3.12 -14.71
N ALA A 79 9.97 -3.35 -14.39
CA ALA A 79 11.00 -2.31 -14.36
C ALA A 79 11.48 -1.93 -15.77
N GLU A 80 11.66 -2.91 -16.63
CA GLU A 80 12.21 -2.72 -17.98
C GLU A 80 11.13 -2.45 -19.03
N GLY A 81 9.88 -2.63 -18.67
CA GLY A 81 8.76 -2.64 -19.59
C GLY A 81 8.59 -4.03 -20.22
N ILE A 82 7.49 -4.67 -19.87
CA ILE A 82 7.17 -6.02 -20.35
C ILE A 82 7.05 -6.01 -21.88
N VAL A 83 8.05 -6.55 -22.55
CA VAL A 83 7.91 -6.99 -23.93
C VAL A 83 7.48 -8.45 -23.87
N THR A 84 6.27 -8.70 -23.44
CA THR A 84 5.71 -10.04 -23.47
C THR A 84 5.27 -10.36 -24.90
N GLY A 85 5.16 -11.64 -25.23
CA GLY A 85 4.53 -12.08 -26.48
C GLY A 85 3.03 -11.73 -26.59
N HIS A 86 2.60 -10.73 -25.86
CA HIS A 86 1.23 -10.20 -25.83
C HIS A 86 1.21 -8.79 -26.42
N PRO A 87 1.04 -8.63 -27.75
CA PRO A 87 1.08 -7.34 -28.43
C PRO A 87 0.06 -6.32 -27.91
N ALA A 88 -1.02 -6.81 -27.28
CA ALA A 88 -2.07 -5.97 -26.73
C ALA A 88 -1.76 -5.39 -25.34
N MET A 89 -0.74 -5.91 -24.65
CA MET A 89 -0.35 -5.39 -23.33
C MET A 89 0.55 -4.17 -23.49
N PRO A 90 0.16 -2.99 -23.00
CA PRO A 90 1.00 -1.80 -23.06
C PRO A 90 2.32 -2.01 -22.29
N LYS A 91 3.37 -1.35 -22.75
CA LYS A 91 4.62 -1.27 -22.00
C LYS A 91 4.43 -0.32 -20.83
N PHE A 92 4.65 -0.81 -19.64
CA PHE A 92 4.68 -0.01 -18.42
C PHE A 92 6.11 -0.01 -17.87
N THR A 93 6.55 1.13 -17.38
CA THR A 93 7.78 1.25 -16.59
C THR A 93 7.39 1.84 -15.25
N PHE A 94 7.57 1.06 -14.21
CA PHE A 94 7.23 1.45 -12.84
C PHE A 94 8.50 1.73 -12.03
N HIS A 95 8.39 2.62 -11.06
CA HIS A 95 9.42 2.81 -10.07
C HIS A 95 9.52 1.58 -9.13
N PRO A 96 10.71 1.28 -8.57
CA PRO A 96 10.87 0.11 -7.69
C PRO A 96 9.83 0.02 -6.57
N ARG A 97 9.48 1.13 -5.92
CA ARG A 97 8.45 1.15 -4.86
C ARG A 97 7.04 0.85 -5.37
N GLU A 98 6.75 1.19 -6.61
CA GLU A 98 5.47 0.87 -7.25
C GLU A 98 5.43 -0.61 -7.62
N ILE A 99 6.55 -1.16 -8.09
CA ILE A 99 6.70 -2.58 -8.36
C ILE A 99 6.49 -3.39 -7.08
N ASP A 100 7.19 -3.03 -6.00
CA ASP A 100 7.04 -3.70 -4.71
C ASP A 100 5.59 -3.68 -4.21
N ALA A 101 4.92 -2.54 -4.34
CA ALA A 101 3.53 -2.38 -3.95
C ALA A 101 2.60 -3.26 -4.82
N LEU A 102 2.80 -3.24 -6.14
CA LEU A 102 2.00 -4.01 -7.08
C LEU A 102 2.16 -5.52 -6.86
N LEU A 103 3.40 -5.99 -6.71
CA LEU A 103 3.68 -7.39 -6.43
C LEU A 103 3.15 -7.84 -5.08
N THR A 104 3.24 -6.99 -4.05
CA THR A 104 2.63 -7.23 -2.74
C THR A 104 1.12 -7.40 -2.86
N TYR A 105 0.47 -6.58 -3.67
CA TYR A 105 -0.96 -6.69 -3.92
C TYR A 105 -1.31 -7.98 -4.67
N ILE A 106 -0.64 -8.28 -5.79
CA ILE A 106 -0.88 -9.49 -6.58
C ILE A 106 -0.71 -10.74 -5.71
N ASP A 107 0.34 -10.78 -4.93
CA ASP A 107 0.62 -11.89 -4.02
C ASP A 107 -0.47 -12.05 -2.94
N SER A 108 -1.05 -10.94 -2.47
CA SER A 108 -2.16 -10.95 -1.51
C SER A 108 -3.46 -11.56 -2.06
N LEU A 109 -3.59 -11.65 -3.39
CA LEU A 109 -4.74 -12.26 -4.06
C LEU A 109 -4.58 -13.78 -4.26
N SER A 110 -3.41 -14.34 -3.93
CA SER A 110 -3.15 -15.77 -4.12
C SER A 110 -3.98 -16.62 -3.16
N PRO A 111 -4.76 -17.60 -3.66
CA PRO A 111 -5.56 -18.47 -2.81
C PRO A 111 -4.73 -19.48 -2.01
N LEU A 112 -3.44 -19.65 -2.34
CA LEU A 112 -2.55 -20.66 -1.76
C LEU A 112 -1.64 -20.14 -0.66
N ARG A 113 -1.82 -18.88 -0.26
CA ARG A 113 -0.91 -18.28 0.70
C ARG A 113 -1.33 -18.51 2.13
N GLU A 114 -0.55 -19.29 2.87
CA GLU A 114 -0.54 -19.20 4.32
C GLU A 114 -0.05 -17.81 4.78
N PRO A 115 -0.60 -17.26 5.86
CA PRO A 115 -0.17 -15.95 6.38
C PRO A 115 1.35 -15.94 6.58
N ARG A 116 2.07 -15.04 5.92
CA ARG A 116 3.49 -14.84 6.20
C ARG A 116 3.64 -14.40 7.63
N VAL A 117 4.13 -15.30 8.48
CA VAL A 117 4.60 -14.92 9.80
C VAL A 117 5.85 -14.06 9.59
N PRO A 118 5.89 -12.81 10.08
CA PRO A 118 7.08 -11.97 9.97
C PRO A 118 8.24 -12.72 10.63
N LYS A 119 9.32 -12.96 9.89
CA LYS A 119 10.56 -13.44 10.49
C LYS A 119 11.08 -12.35 11.43
N ARG A 120 11.11 -12.65 12.71
CA ARG A 120 11.76 -11.83 13.74
C ARG A 120 13.26 -11.83 13.54
#